data_46fcbcf488138066afd9f5c579ec8fbb
#
_entry.id   46fcbcf488138066afd9f5c579ec8fbb
#
_cell.length_a   1.000
_cell.length_b   1.000
_cell.length_c   1.000
_cell.angle_alpha   90.00
_cell.angle_beta   90.00
_cell.angle_gamma   90.00
#
_symmetry.space_group_name_H-M   'P 1'
#
loop_
_entity.id
_entity.type
_entity.pdbx_description
1 polymer ?
#
loop_
_entity_poly.entity_id
_entity_poly.type
_entity_poly.pdbx_seq_one_letter_code
_entity_poly.pdbx_strand_id
1 'polypeptide(L)'
;DRALDFVHERAGQPFFLWYSIPDPHIPFQTCEPYSSMYPPDDLELPPRVENELHRKPQAQQIDHAVMRGDAVSDATLRDIISLYYGMNTFIDDEVGRFLSGLTRLGLDDDTVVIYVSDHGEYLGEHQMIRKSKAAYDCLIHVPLIIRAPNAVQQEIETMVSLEDIMPTILSYAGLETPATVHGRSLMPILADESFPERDYVYGEYGGHPHPLADDQTYPVCKSPLSSDFSPTMK
;
A
#
# COMPACT_ATOMS: atom_id res chain seq x y z
N ASP A 1 15.07 11.25 14.33
CA ASP A 1 14.49 10.74 13.08
C ASP A 1 15.60 10.44 12.07
N ARG A 2 15.90 9.15 11.87
CA ARG A 2 17.02 8.68 11.03
C ARG A 2 16.96 9.18 9.59
N ALA A 3 15.75 9.34 9.04
CA ALA A 3 15.57 9.84 7.68
C ALA A 3 15.96 11.32 7.58
N LEU A 4 15.53 12.14 8.54
CA LEU A 4 15.93 13.54 8.61
C LEU A 4 17.42 13.72 8.91
N ASP A 5 18.00 12.89 9.78
CA ASP A 5 19.44 12.91 10.06
C ASP A 5 20.23 12.60 8.79
N PHE A 6 19.83 11.56 8.03
CA PHE A 6 20.44 11.24 6.74
C PHE A 6 20.39 12.42 5.75
N VAL A 7 19.23 13.06 5.59
CA VAL A 7 19.06 14.19 4.67
C VAL A 7 19.89 15.37 5.12
N HIS A 8 19.91 15.68 6.43
CA HIS A 8 20.73 16.74 6.99
C HIS A 8 22.23 16.54 6.72
N GLU A 9 22.73 15.32 6.87
CA GLU A 9 24.13 14.96 6.58
C GLU A 9 24.48 15.06 5.09
N ARG A 10 23.46 15.02 4.20
CA ARG A 10 23.62 15.12 2.74
C ARG A 10 23.20 16.48 2.17
N ALA A 11 22.86 17.43 3.02
CA ALA A 11 22.48 18.77 2.58
C ALA A 11 23.57 19.39 1.66
N GLY A 12 23.14 19.84 0.48
CA GLY A 12 24.03 20.36 -0.55
C GLY A 12 24.69 19.31 -1.47
N GLN A 13 24.29 18.03 -1.36
CA GLN A 13 24.71 16.96 -2.27
C GLN A 13 23.47 16.24 -2.83
N PRO A 14 23.52 15.71 -4.05
CA PRO A 14 22.47 14.82 -4.54
C PRO A 14 22.33 13.58 -3.64
N PHE A 15 21.10 13.20 -3.34
CA PHE A 15 20.82 12.00 -2.59
C PHE A 15 19.62 11.23 -3.15
N PHE A 16 19.55 9.94 -2.84
CA PHE A 16 18.38 9.10 -3.00
C PHE A 16 18.06 8.48 -1.64
N LEU A 17 16.84 8.66 -1.19
CA LEU A 17 16.36 8.08 0.07
C LEU A 17 15.14 7.20 -0.20
N TRP A 18 15.24 5.93 0.13
CA TRP A 18 14.10 5.03 0.26
C TRP A 18 13.66 5.00 1.73
N TYR A 19 12.61 5.75 2.03
CA TYR A 19 12.05 5.81 3.38
C TYR A 19 10.93 4.76 3.50
N SER A 20 11.30 3.57 3.96
CA SER A 20 10.38 2.45 4.15
C SER A 20 9.69 2.53 5.50
N ILE A 21 8.36 2.58 5.49
CA ILE A 21 7.51 2.53 6.66
C ILE A 21 6.76 1.20 6.60
N PRO A 22 6.96 0.28 7.56
CA PRO A 22 6.31 -1.02 7.54
C PRO A 22 4.80 -0.95 7.84
N ASP A 23 4.35 0.06 8.57
CA ASP A 23 2.94 0.26 8.87
C ASP A 23 2.17 0.70 7.60
N PRO A 24 0.90 0.36 7.48
CA PRO A 24 0.01 -0.28 8.45
C PRO A 24 -0.03 -1.82 8.37
N HIS A 25 1.10 -2.47 8.08
CA HIS A 25 1.19 -3.94 8.07
C HIS A 25 0.86 -4.53 9.46
N ILE A 26 0.33 -5.74 9.49
CA ILE A 26 0.06 -6.47 10.74
C ILE A 26 1.34 -6.63 11.59
N PRO A 27 1.23 -6.63 12.95
CA PRO A 27 0.01 -6.55 13.74
C PRO A 27 -0.63 -5.16 13.71
N PHE A 28 -1.98 -5.10 13.65
CA PHE A 28 -2.71 -3.84 13.70
C PHE A 28 -2.65 -3.28 15.11
N GLN A 29 -1.74 -2.34 15.33
CA GLN A 29 -1.51 -1.71 16.63
C GLN A 29 -0.85 -0.35 16.45
N THR A 30 -1.24 0.62 17.26
CA THR A 30 -0.64 1.95 17.27
C THR A 30 -0.71 2.54 18.68
N CYS A 31 0.01 3.64 18.91
CA CYS A 31 0.00 4.33 20.20
C CYS A 31 -1.15 5.34 20.31
N GLU A 32 -1.42 5.80 21.53
CA GLU A 32 -2.27 6.96 21.73
C GLU A 32 -1.59 8.24 21.18
N PRO A 33 -2.40 9.15 20.60
CA PRO A 33 -3.88 9.16 20.56
C PRO A 33 -4.47 8.36 19.38
N TYR A 34 -3.69 7.81 18.50
CA TYR A 34 -4.13 7.18 17.26
C TYR A 34 -4.93 5.89 17.50
N SER A 35 -4.63 5.15 18.56
CA SER A 35 -5.31 3.90 18.91
C SER A 35 -6.78 4.08 19.32
N SER A 36 -7.16 5.29 19.74
CA SER A 36 -8.53 5.63 20.15
C SER A 36 -9.20 6.69 19.26
N MET A 37 -8.53 7.10 18.19
CA MET A 37 -8.98 8.23 17.34
C MET A 37 -10.24 7.93 16.54
N TYR A 38 -10.46 6.67 16.17
CA TYR A 38 -11.57 6.22 15.34
C TYR A 38 -12.46 5.24 16.13
N PRO A 39 -13.56 5.69 16.79
CA PRO A 39 -14.40 4.79 17.56
C PRO A 39 -14.95 3.65 16.70
N PRO A 40 -14.78 2.37 17.08
CA PRO A 40 -15.21 1.24 16.26
C PRO A 40 -16.69 1.22 15.92
N ASP A 41 -17.55 1.72 16.85
CA ASP A 41 -19.00 1.76 16.66
C ASP A 41 -19.45 2.74 15.55
N ASP A 42 -18.61 3.73 15.21
CA ASP A 42 -18.88 4.72 14.16
C ASP A 42 -18.47 4.24 12.77
N LEU A 43 -17.79 3.08 12.67
CA LEU A 43 -17.23 2.58 11.42
C LEU A 43 -18.22 1.68 10.69
N GLU A 44 -18.39 1.95 9.38
CA GLU A 44 -19.12 1.07 8.48
C GLU A 44 -18.24 -0.12 8.07
N LEU A 45 -18.87 -1.29 7.98
CA LEU A 45 -18.20 -2.49 7.48
C LEU A 45 -18.41 -2.63 5.97
N PRO A 46 -17.43 -3.19 5.25
CA PRO A 46 -17.62 -3.54 3.85
C PRO A 46 -18.83 -4.46 3.65
N PRO A 47 -19.55 -4.31 2.53
CA PRO A 47 -20.72 -5.12 2.25
C PRO A 47 -20.35 -6.60 2.10
N ARG A 48 -21.16 -7.48 2.68
CA ARG A 48 -21.04 -8.93 2.50
C ARG A 48 -21.96 -9.39 1.39
N VAL A 49 -21.41 -10.01 0.37
CA VAL A 49 -22.18 -10.59 -0.74
C VAL A 49 -22.32 -12.08 -0.50
N GLU A 50 -23.58 -12.54 -0.35
CA GLU A 50 -23.87 -13.95 -0.17
C GLU A 50 -23.45 -14.76 -1.40
N ASN A 51 -22.77 -15.89 -1.18
CA ASN A 51 -22.29 -16.80 -2.21
C ASN A 51 -21.36 -16.16 -3.25
N GLU A 52 -20.69 -15.08 -2.91
CA GLU A 52 -19.76 -14.36 -3.82
C GLU A 52 -18.74 -15.31 -4.47
N LEU A 53 -18.23 -16.28 -3.70
CA LEU A 53 -17.15 -17.17 -4.14
C LEU A 53 -17.60 -18.30 -5.08
N HIS A 54 -18.90 -18.57 -5.20
CA HIS A 54 -19.39 -19.69 -6.00
C HIS A 54 -18.99 -19.63 -7.47
N ARG A 55 -18.75 -18.43 -8.00
CA ARG A 55 -18.37 -18.21 -9.40
C ARG A 55 -16.95 -17.70 -9.56
N LYS A 56 -16.19 -17.63 -8.47
CA LYS A 56 -14.81 -17.17 -8.49
C LYS A 56 -13.86 -18.32 -8.82
N PRO A 57 -12.70 -18.04 -9.42
CA PRO A 57 -11.66 -19.04 -9.63
C PRO A 57 -11.27 -19.78 -8.34
N GLN A 58 -10.88 -21.04 -8.47
CA GLN A 58 -10.49 -21.85 -7.32
C GLN A 58 -9.37 -21.21 -6.47
N ALA A 59 -8.44 -20.51 -7.10
CA ALA A 59 -7.39 -19.79 -6.38
C ALA A 59 -7.95 -18.77 -5.39
N GLN A 60 -8.99 -18.02 -5.76
CA GLN A 60 -9.64 -17.06 -4.88
C GLN A 60 -10.44 -17.73 -3.76
N GLN A 61 -11.04 -18.89 -4.02
CA GLN A 61 -11.71 -19.69 -2.98
C GLN A 61 -10.70 -20.19 -1.94
N ILE A 62 -9.50 -20.57 -2.38
CA ILE A 62 -8.40 -20.96 -1.49
C ILE A 62 -7.93 -19.75 -0.68
N ASP A 63 -7.72 -18.60 -1.33
CA ASP A 63 -7.31 -17.37 -0.66
C ASP A 63 -8.32 -16.97 0.43
N HIS A 64 -9.61 -17.01 0.12
CA HIS A 64 -10.66 -16.76 1.12
C HIS A 64 -10.60 -17.75 2.29
N ALA A 65 -10.42 -19.04 2.01
CA ALA A 65 -10.30 -20.06 3.07
C ALA A 65 -9.08 -19.84 3.97
N VAL A 66 -8.03 -19.19 3.48
CA VAL A 66 -6.81 -18.85 4.23
C VAL A 66 -6.97 -17.50 4.95
N MET A 67 -7.53 -16.49 4.30
CA MET A 67 -7.64 -15.10 4.78
C MET A 67 -8.95 -14.81 5.54
N ARG A 68 -9.73 -15.77 5.80
CA ARG A 68 -10.96 -15.92 6.60
C ARG A 68 -11.44 -14.68 7.38
N GLY A 69 -11.73 -13.61 6.70
CA GLY A 69 -12.41 -12.47 7.31
C GLY A 69 -13.83 -12.79 7.79
N ASP A 70 -14.46 -13.83 7.20
CA ASP A 70 -15.76 -14.39 7.63
C ASP A 70 -15.74 -15.02 9.02
N ALA A 71 -14.56 -15.43 9.50
CA ALA A 71 -14.37 -15.97 10.85
C ALA A 71 -14.17 -14.87 11.91
N VAL A 72 -14.03 -13.62 11.49
CA VAL A 72 -13.88 -12.47 12.37
C VAL A 72 -15.27 -11.88 12.64
N SER A 73 -15.59 -11.62 13.91
CA SER A 73 -16.85 -10.97 14.27
C SER A 73 -16.88 -9.52 13.75
N ASP A 74 -18.09 -8.99 13.54
CA ASP A 74 -18.25 -7.59 13.12
C ASP A 74 -17.60 -6.61 14.12
N ALA A 75 -17.70 -6.86 15.40
CA ALA A 75 -17.05 -6.05 16.43
C ALA A 75 -15.53 -6.07 16.29
N THR A 76 -14.94 -7.26 16.16
CA THR A 76 -13.48 -7.40 15.96
C THR A 76 -13.02 -6.77 14.64
N LEU A 77 -13.83 -6.88 13.58
CA LEU A 77 -13.48 -6.25 12.30
C LEU A 77 -13.51 -4.71 12.40
N ARG A 78 -14.47 -4.13 13.15
CA ARG A 78 -14.46 -2.69 13.44
C ARG A 78 -13.24 -2.26 14.25
N ASP A 79 -12.83 -3.05 15.24
CA ASP A 79 -11.60 -2.79 16.00
C ASP A 79 -10.37 -2.79 15.10
N ILE A 80 -10.28 -3.76 14.17
CA ILE A 80 -9.20 -3.83 13.18
C ILE A 80 -9.19 -2.58 12.29
N ILE A 81 -10.33 -2.18 11.74
CA ILE A 81 -10.45 -1.01 10.87
C ILE A 81 -10.10 0.27 11.64
N SER A 82 -10.57 0.40 12.89
CA SER A 82 -10.24 1.51 13.77
C SER A 82 -8.73 1.67 13.94
N LEU A 83 -8.05 0.59 14.30
CA LEU A 83 -6.59 0.59 14.47
C LEU A 83 -5.86 0.86 13.15
N TYR A 84 -6.34 0.30 12.05
CA TYR A 84 -5.75 0.55 10.73
C TYR A 84 -5.85 2.03 10.34
N TYR A 85 -6.98 2.69 10.59
CA TYR A 85 -7.14 4.12 10.35
C TYR A 85 -6.22 4.94 11.28
N GLY A 86 -6.11 4.55 12.54
CA GLY A 86 -5.17 5.17 13.49
C GLY A 86 -3.72 5.03 13.03
N MET A 87 -3.31 3.85 12.53
CA MET A 87 -1.97 3.65 11.96
C MET A 87 -1.73 4.55 10.75
N ASN A 88 -2.71 4.69 9.85
CA ASN A 88 -2.58 5.58 8.70
C ASN A 88 -2.44 7.05 9.12
N THR A 89 -3.19 7.50 10.11
CA THR A 89 -3.06 8.87 10.64
C THR A 89 -1.69 9.09 11.30
N PHE A 90 -1.17 8.09 12.01
CA PHE A 90 0.19 8.13 12.54
C PHE A 90 1.24 8.27 11.43
N ILE A 91 1.09 7.50 10.33
CA ILE A 91 1.99 7.60 9.16
C ILE A 91 1.91 9.01 8.56
N ASP A 92 0.71 9.55 8.39
CA ASP A 92 0.49 10.89 7.83
C ASP A 92 1.20 11.97 8.64
N ASP A 93 1.08 11.93 9.97
CA ASP A 93 1.78 12.84 10.88
C ASP A 93 3.31 12.71 10.77
N GLU A 94 3.83 11.48 10.66
CA GLU A 94 5.26 11.23 10.50
C GLU A 94 5.79 11.71 9.14
N VAL A 95 5.04 11.51 8.07
CA VAL A 95 5.34 12.04 6.74
C VAL A 95 5.30 13.58 6.76
N GLY A 96 4.28 14.17 7.37
CA GLY A 96 4.17 15.62 7.56
C GLY A 96 5.36 16.19 8.32
N ARG A 97 5.83 15.50 9.36
CA ARG A 97 7.03 15.89 10.11
C ARG A 97 8.30 15.82 9.26
N PHE A 98 8.44 14.77 8.44
CA PHE A 98 9.56 14.63 7.52
C PHE A 98 9.56 15.75 6.46
N LEU A 99 8.43 16.02 5.82
CA LEU A 99 8.28 17.08 4.82
C LEU A 99 8.58 18.46 5.42
N SER A 100 8.09 18.75 6.63
CA SER A 100 8.44 19.97 7.36
C SER A 100 9.94 20.06 7.64
N GLY A 101 10.61 18.92 7.83
CA GLY A 101 12.06 18.84 7.96
C GLY A 101 12.79 19.25 6.68
N LEU A 102 12.33 18.76 5.50
CA LEU A 102 12.88 19.17 4.21
C LEU A 102 12.77 20.68 3.98
N THR A 103 11.59 21.25 4.30
CA THR A 103 11.37 22.71 4.19
C THR A 103 12.34 23.50 5.08
N ARG A 104 12.53 23.08 6.34
CA ARG A 104 13.49 23.74 7.25
C ARG A 104 14.93 23.67 6.78
N LEU A 105 15.28 22.65 6.00
CA LEU A 105 16.60 22.50 5.39
C LEU A 105 16.71 23.23 4.04
N GLY A 106 15.64 23.82 3.53
CA GLY A 106 15.59 24.50 2.22
C GLY A 106 15.76 23.53 1.05
N LEU A 107 15.27 22.29 1.19
CA LEU A 107 15.43 21.22 0.21
C LEU A 107 14.13 20.86 -0.51
N ASP A 108 13.00 21.42 -0.13
CA ASP A 108 11.68 21.04 -0.65
C ASP A 108 11.48 21.41 -2.12
N ASP A 109 12.05 22.51 -2.59
CA ASP A 109 11.94 22.97 -3.98
C ASP A 109 12.79 22.14 -4.96
N ASP A 110 13.86 21.51 -4.48
CA ASP A 110 14.80 20.71 -5.27
C ASP A 110 14.68 19.19 -5.03
N THR A 111 13.68 18.76 -4.27
CA THR A 111 13.51 17.36 -3.93
C THR A 111 12.24 16.79 -4.55
N VAL A 112 12.38 15.73 -5.33
CA VAL A 112 11.26 14.88 -5.75
C VAL A 112 10.84 14.02 -4.57
N VAL A 113 9.58 14.10 -4.19
CA VAL A 113 8.98 13.27 -3.15
C VAL A 113 7.92 12.38 -3.77
N ILE A 114 8.05 11.08 -3.61
CA ILE A 114 7.10 10.08 -4.09
C ILE A 114 6.54 9.35 -2.86
N TYR A 115 5.24 9.49 -2.62
CA TYR A 115 4.50 8.72 -1.62
C TYR A 115 3.72 7.63 -2.33
N VAL A 116 3.93 6.39 -1.93
CA VAL A 116 3.32 5.23 -2.58
C VAL A 116 3.20 4.07 -1.60
N SER A 117 2.19 3.21 -1.80
CA SER A 117 2.10 1.90 -1.14
C SER A 117 2.44 0.78 -2.13
N ASP A 118 2.96 -0.34 -1.63
CA ASP A 118 3.24 -1.54 -2.42
C ASP A 118 1.96 -2.34 -2.76
N HIS A 119 0.99 -2.36 -1.85
CA HIS A 119 -0.32 -2.97 -2.01
C HIS A 119 -1.28 -2.42 -0.95
N GLY A 120 -2.55 -2.72 -1.10
CA GLY A 120 -3.59 -2.39 -0.13
C GLY A 120 -3.86 -3.51 0.88
N GLU A 121 -5.05 -3.48 1.48
CA GLU A 121 -5.51 -4.37 2.54
C GLU A 121 -6.99 -4.68 2.32
N TYR A 122 -7.42 -5.91 2.59
CA TYR A 122 -8.83 -6.27 2.45
C TYR A 122 -9.75 -5.59 3.47
N LEU A 123 -9.36 -5.51 4.72
CA LEU A 123 -10.17 -4.93 5.81
C LEU A 123 -11.63 -5.38 5.84
N GLY A 124 -11.88 -6.63 5.47
CA GLY A 124 -13.24 -7.21 5.40
C GLY A 124 -13.85 -7.23 4.00
N GLU A 125 -13.28 -6.53 3.02
CA GLU A 125 -13.68 -6.62 1.62
C GLU A 125 -13.61 -8.09 1.16
N HIS A 126 -14.60 -8.51 0.39
CA HIS A 126 -14.74 -9.90 -0.07
C HIS A 126 -14.71 -10.94 1.05
N GLN A 127 -15.07 -10.55 2.29
CA GLN A 127 -15.01 -11.38 3.49
C GLN A 127 -13.59 -11.92 3.76
N MET A 128 -12.58 -11.11 3.48
CA MET A 128 -11.17 -11.39 3.73
C MET A 128 -10.51 -10.31 4.57
N ILE A 129 -9.42 -10.65 5.20
CA ILE A 129 -8.51 -9.72 5.90
C ILE A 129 -7.10 -9.95 5.40
N ARG A 130 -6.22 -8.98 5.58
CA ARG A 130 -4.84 -8.98 5.08
C ARG A 130 -4.81 -8.89 3.56
N LYS A 131 -3.90 -9.59 2.91
CA LYS A 131 -3.68 -9.57 1.46
C LYS A 131 -3.55 -10.97 0.91
N SER A 132 -3.93 -11.16 -0.34
CA SER A 132 -3.74 -12.40 -1.07
C SER A 132 -3.13 -12.14 -2.46
N LYS A 133 -3.20 -13.15 -3.31
CA LYS A 133 -2.71 -13.10 -4.71
C LYS A 133 -3.75 -12.57 -5.69
N ALA A 134 -4.95 -12.27 -5.23
CA ALA A 134 -6.02 -11.79 -6.11
C ALA A 134 -5.84 -10.29 -6.41
N ALA A 135 -6.11 -9.91 -7.65
CA ALA A 135 -6.01 -8.52 -8.11
C ALA A 135 -7.34 -7.78 -7.88
N TYR A 136 -7.75 -7.65 -6.61
CA TYR A 136 -8.88 -6.82 -6.23
C TYR A 136 -8.46 -5.35 -6.06
N ASP A 137 -9.35 -4.42 -6.36
CA ASP A 137 -9.08 -2.99 -6.23
C ASP A 137 -8.55 -2.60 -4.86
N CYS A 138 -9.12 -3.14 -3.80
CA CYS A 138 -8.65 -2.88 -2.44
C CYS A 138 -7.19 -3.30 -2.18
N LEU A 139 -6.60 -4.11 -3.06
CA LEU A 139 -5.19 -4.53 -2.97
C LEU A 139 -4.29 -3.85 -4.00
N ILE A 140 -4.78 -3.56 -5.21
CA ILE A 140 -3.92 -3.09 -6.32
C ILE A 140 -4.09 -1.60 -6.62
N HIS A 141 -5.21 -0.99 -6.24
CA HIS A 141 -5.43 0.43 -6.40
C HIS A 141 -4.84 1.18 -5.20
N VAL A 142 -3.53 1.39 -5.26
CA VAL A 142 -2.75 1.99 -4.18
C VAL A 142 -2.60 3.51 -4.36
N PRO A 143 -2.40 4.28 -3.27
CA PRO A 143 -2.11 5.70 -3.38
C PRO A 143 -0.77 5.93 -4.09
N LEU A 144 -0.72 6.94 -4.95
CA LEU A 144 0.50 7.47 -5.55
C LEU A 144 0.40 9.00 -5.58
N ILE A 145 1.27 9.66 -4.83
CA ILE A 145 1.36 11.12 -4.79
C ILE A 145 2.80 11.51 -5.13
N ILE A 146 2.96 12.38 -6.11
CA ILE A 146 4.29 12.86 -6.53
C ILE A 146 4.33 14.38 -6.42
N ARG A 147 5.27 14.88 -5.62
CA ARG A 147 5.68 16.28 -5.61
C ARG A 147 7.05 16.38 -6.25
N ALA A 148 7.18 17.18 -7.28
CA ALA A 148 8.44 17.33 -8.00
C ALA A 148 8.65 18.77 -8.46
N PRO A 149 9.89 19.24 -8.68
CA PRO A 149 10.17 20.48 -9.36
C PRO A 149 9.46 20.55 -10.71
N ASN A 150 8.80 21.68 -11.00
CA ASN A 150 8.02 21.91 -12.23
C ASN A 150 6.77 21.03 -12.41
N ALA A 151 6.37 20.21 -11.44
CA ALA A 151 5.11 19.49 -11.50
C ALA A 151 3.93 20.46 -11.32
N VAL A 152 2.89 20.27 -12.14
CA VAL A 152 1.63 21.01 -12.02
C VAL A 152 0.75 20.30 -10.99
N GLN A 153 0.13 21.08 -10.10
CA GLN A 153 -0.82 20.54 -9.14
C GLN A 153 -2.09 20.09 -9.87
N GLN A 154 -2.31 18.79 -9.94
CA GLN A 154 -3.44 18.19 -10.64
C GLN A 154 -3.77 16.81 -10.08
N GLU A 155 -4.97 16.34 -10.36
CA GLU A 155 -5.37 14.95 -10.21
C GLU A 155 -5.26 14.25 -11.58
N ILE A 156 -4.62 13.09 -11.64
CA ILE A 156 -4.35 12.38 -12.89
C ILE A 156 -5.17 11.10 -12.89
N GLU A 157 -6.12 11.01 -13.82
CA GLU A 157 -6.99 9.84 -14.00
C GLU A 157 -6.38 8.76 -14.92
N THR A 158 -5.28 9.07 -15.62
CA THR A 158 -4.61 8.13 -16.51
C THR A 158 -4.07 6.93 -15.75
N MET A 159 -4.26 5.73 -16.30
CA MET A 159 -3.73 4.50 -15.71
C MET A 159 -2.20 4.55 -15.61
N VAL A 160 -1.69 4.38 -14.40
CA VAL A 160 -0.27 4.28 -14.08
C VAL A 160 -0.01 3.01 -13.27
N SER A 161 1.24 2.58 -13.20
CA SER A 161 1.63 1.36 -12.49
C SER A 161 2.83 1.63 -11.58
N LEU A 162 3.02 0.81 -10.55
CA LEU A 162 4.22 0.86 -9.71
C LEU A 162 5.51 0.70 -10.52
N GLU A 163 5.46 0.02 -11.66
CA GLU A 163 6.58 -0.10 -12.59
C GLU A 163 7.04 1.23 -13.17
N ASP A 164 6.18 2.25 -13.17
CA ASP A 164 6.47 3.59 -13.70
C ASP A 164 7.32 4.43 -12.75
N ILE A 165 7.42 4.04 -11.49
CA ILE A 165 8.17 4.78 -10.46
C ILE A 165 9.68 4.78 -10.78
N MET A 166 10.25 3.63 -11.10
CA MET A 166 11.67 3.54 -11.42
C MET A 166 12.08 4.42 -12.61
N PRO A 167 11.46 4.34 -13.81
CA PRO A 167 11.80 5.21 -14.93
C PRO A 167 11.53 6.68 -14.63
N THR A 168 10.54 7.01 -13.77
CA THR A 168 10.31 8.38 -13.33
C THR A 168 11.46 8.91 -12.50
N ILE A 169 11.95 8.13 -11.53
CA ILE A 169 13.12 8.48 -10.71
C ILE A 169 14.35 8.66 -11.59
N LEU A 170 14.61 7.74 -12.52
CA LEU A 170 15.74 7.83 -13.45
C LEU A 170 15.67 9.10 -14.31
N SER A 171 14.48 9.46 -14.81
CA SER A 171 14.29 10.68 -15.60
C SER A 171 14.62 11.95 -14.79
N TYR A 172 14.16 12.06 -13.53
CA TYR A 172 14.51 13.16 -12.66
C TYR A 172 16.01 13.20 -12.30
N ALA A 173 16.65 12.04 -12.24
CA ALA A 173 18.09 11.93 -12.02
C ALA A 173 18.93 12.20 -13.29
N GLY A 174 18.30 12.44 -14.45
CA GLY A 174 19.00 12.62 -15.72
C GLY A 174 19.66 11.34 -16.26
N LEU A 175 19.15 10.18 -15.86
CA LEU A 175 19.65 8.87 -16.25
C LEU A 175 18.75 8.20 -17.27
N GLU A 176 19.36 7.41 -18.17
CA GLU A 176 18.61 6.63 -19.14
C GLU A 176 17.91 5.43 -18.48
N THR A 177 16.65 5.19 -18.89
CA THR A 177 15.91 4.00 -18.48
C THR A 177 16.42 2.78 -19.24
N PRO A 178 16.85 1.70 -18.57
CA PRO A 178 17.26 0.47 -19.24
C PRO A 178 16.16 -0.10 -20.14
N ALA A 179 16.51 -0.64 -21.30
CA ALA A 179 15.56 -1.21 -22.28
C ALA A 179 14.74 -2.40 -21.74
N THR A 180 15.17 -3.00 -20.62
CA THR A 180 14.47 -4.10 -19.94
C THR A 180 13.37 -3.64 -18.98
N VAL A 181 13.25 -2.34 -18.76
CA VAL A 181 12.20 -1.76 -17.89
C VAL A 181 10.93 -1.56 -18.70
N HIS A 182 9.82 -2.09 -18.22
CA HIS A 182 8.53 -2.01 -18.91
C HIS A 182 7.73 -0.75 -18.54
N GLY A 183 8.00 -0.16 -17.36
CA GLY A 183 7.37 1.06 -16.90
C GLY A 183 7.73 2.27 -17.78
N ARG A 184 6.97 3.35 -17.63
CA ARG A 184 7.14 4.61 -18.35
C ARG A 184 7.37 5.75 -17.35
N SER A 185 8.25 6.68 -17.68
CA SER A 185 8.41 7.87 -16.86
C SER A 185 7.13 8.70 -16.83
N LEU A 186 6.70 9.06 -15.63
CA LEU A 186 5.55 9.94 -15.38
C LEU A 186 5.93 11.43 -15.46
N MET A 187 7.20 11.75 -15.67
CA MET A 187 7.67 13.14 -15.73
C MET A 187 6.89 14.02 -16.75
N PRO A 188 6.56 13.55 -17.97
CA PRO A 188 5.78 14.35 -18.91
C PRO A 188 4.38 14.69 -18.38
N ILE A 189 3.64 13.72 -17.85
CA ILE A 189 2.28 13.96 -17.35
C ILE A 189 2.28 14.86 -16.10
N LEU A 190 3.33 14.81 -15.28
CA LEU A 190 3.50 15.68 -14.13
C LEU A 190 3.76 17.14 -14.53
N ALA A 191 4.33 17.37 -15.71
CA ALA A 191 4.57 18.69 -16.31
C ALA A 191 3.40 19.17 -17.19
N ASP A 192 2.25 18.50 -17.18
CA ASP A 192 1.10 18.75 -18.08
C ASP A 192 1.46 18.63 -19.57
N GLU A 193 2.40 17.76 -19.88
CA GLU A 193 2.79 17.44 -21.26
C GLU A 193 2.05 16.21 -21.77
N SER A 194 2.14 15.99 -23.09
CA SER A 194 1.54 14.83 -23.73
C SER A 194 2.09 13.51 -23.15
N PHE A 195 1.20 12.69 -22.65
CA PHE A 195 1.49 11.36 -22.12
C PHE A 195 0.63 10.32 -22.86
N PRO A 196 1.22 9.27 -23.45
CA PRO A 196 0.44 8.26 -24.13
C PRO A 196 -0.48 7.54 -23.15
N GLU A 197 -1.79 7.60 -23.38
CA GLU A 197 -2.78 6.87 -22.60
C GLU A 197 -2.51 5.35 -22.67
N ARG A 198 -2.93 4.66 -21.62
CA ARG A 198 -2.94 3.20 -21.52
C ARG A 198 -4.37 2.74 -21.37
N ASP A 199 -4.74 1.75 -22.17
CA ASP A 199 -6.02 1.07 -22.01
C ASP A 199 -6.00 0.06 -20.85
N TYR A 200 -4.80 -0.34 -20.40
CA TYR A 200 -4.61 -1.32 -19.34
C TYR A 200 -3.25 -1.19 -18.66
N VAL A 201 -3.16 -1.71 -17.46
CA VAL A 201 -1.92 -2.00 -16.72
C VAL A 201 -1.86 -3.49 -16.43
N TYR A 202 -0.66 -4.03 -16.34
CA TYR A 202 -0.44 -5.43 -15.99
C TYR A 202 -0.18 -5.56 -14.49
N GLY A 203 -0.81 -6.56 -13.87
CA GLY A 203 -0.44 -7.06 -12.57
C GLY A 203 -0.12 -8.55 -12.70
N GLU A 204 1.05 -8.97 -12.30
CA GLU A 204 1.45 -10.37 -12.29
C GLU A 204 1.78 -10.82 -10.86
N TYR A 205 1.21 -11.94 -10.46
CA TYR A 205 1.65 -12.62 -9.27
C TYR A 205 2.32 -13.93 -9.66
N GLY A 206 3.65 -13.91 -9.74
CA GLY A 206 4.49 -15.08 -9.95
C GLY A 206 4.73 -15.83 -8.65
N GLY A 207 4.16 -17.00 -8.49
CA GLY A 207 4.48 -17.94 -7.42
C GLY A 207 5.01 -19.23 -8.04
N HIS A 208 5.77 -20.01 -7.29
CA HIS A 208 6.07 -21.38 -7.70
C HIS A 208 4.79 -22.06 -8.16
N PRO A 209 4.79 -22.74 -9.31
CA PRO A 209 3.67 -23.58 -9.66
C PRO A 209 3.53 -24.57 -8.50
N HIS A 210 2.52 -24.37 -7.65
CA HIS A 210 2.06 -25.49 -6.85
C HIS A 210 1.58 -26.49 -7.88
N PRO A 211 2.23 -27.66 -8.01
CA PRO A 211 1.60 -28.72 -8.73
C PRO A 211 0.26 -28.93 -8.01
N LEU A 212 -0.83 -28.61 -8.70
CA LEU A 212 -2.14 -29.07 -8.32
C LEU A 212 -2.10 -30.59 -8.57
N ALA A 213 -1.44 -31.32 -7.67
CA ALA A 213 -1.60 -32.75 -7.58
C ALA A 213 -2.99 -32.93 -6.98
N ASP A 214 -3.86 -33.59 -7.74
CA ASP A 214 -5.27 -33.85 -7.41
C ASP A 214 -5.49 -34.58 -6.07
N ASP A 215 -4.43 -34.91 -5.34
CA ASP A 215 -4.44 -35.69 -4.12
C ASP A 215 -3.77 -35.03 -2.90
N GLN A 216 -3.29 -33.80 -3.01
CA GLN A 216 -2.72 -33.12 -1.84
C GLN A 216 -3.80 -32.36 -1.07
N THR A 217 -4.25 -32.97 0.00
CA THR A 217 -4.84 -32.21 1.12
C THR A 217 -3.77 -31.24 1.62
N TYR A 218 -3.94 -29.94 1.30
CA TYR A 218 -3.15 -28.90 1.91
C TYR A 218 -3.23 -29.04 3.43
N PRO A 219 -2.10 -29.10 4.16
CA PRO A 219 -2.17 -28.94 5.58
C PRO A 219 -2.91 -27.61 5.82
N VAL A 220 -4.11 -27.71 6.37
CA VAL A 220 -4.79 -26.53 6.88
C VAL A 220 -3.83 -25.95 7.87
N CYS A 221 -3.13 -24.89 7.49
CA CYS A 221 -2.35 -24.12 8.42
C CYS A 221 -3.36 -23.74 9.49
N LYS A 222 -3.28 -24.40 10.64
CA LYS A 222 -4.03 -23.97 11.82
C LYS A 222 -3.47 -22.58 12.08
N SER A 223 -4.16 -21.60 11.51
CA SER A 223 -3.80 -20.20 11.71
C SER A 223 -3.74 -20.00 13.21
N PRO A 224 -2.68 -19.44 13.75
CA PRO A 224 -2.62 -19.03 15.14
C PRO A 224 -3.58 -17.86 15.45
N LEU A 225 -4.50 -17.52 14.55
CA LEU A 225 -5.52 -16.49 14.76
C LEU A 225 -6.37 -16.69 16.03
N SER A 226 -6.39 -17.88 16.61
CA SER A 226 -7.07 -18.13 17.88
C SER A 226 -6.23 -17.81 19.12
N SER A 227 -4.94 -17.55 18.99
CA SER A 227 -4.04 -17.26 20.13
C SER A 227 -3.48 -15.83 20.15
N ASP A 228 -3.48 -15.12 19.00
CA ASP A 228 -2.81 -13.83 18.88
C ASP A 228 -3.77 -12.62 19.02
N PHE A 229 -5.09 -12.85 18.99
CA PHE A 229 -6.08 -11.83 19.30
C PHE A 229 -6.56 -11.92 20.75
N SER A 230 -5.67 -11.91 21.70
CA SER A 230 -6.02 -11.58 23.07
C SER A 230 -5.87 -10.05 23.25
N PRO A 231 -6.94 -9.31 23.54
CA PRO A 231 -6.84 -7.89 23.82
C PRO A 231 -6.28 -7.71 25.22
N THR A 232 -5.00 -7.94 25.40
CA THR A 232 -4.29 -7.50 26.60
C THR A 232 -3.58 -6.20 26.28
N MET A 233 -4.40 -5.14 26.17
CA MET A 233 -3.89 -3.81 26.46
C MET A 233 -3.74 -3.66 27.97
N LYS A 234 -2.56 -3.40 28.41
CA LYS A 234 -2.26 -2.64 29.61
C LYS A 234 -1.41 -1.46 29.23
#